data_423c132413032fff39f56fbf90f391af
#
_entry.id   423c132413032fff39f56fbf90f391af
#
_cell.length_a   1.000
_cell.length_b   1.000
_cell.length_c   1.000
_cell.angle_alpha   90.00
_cell.angle_beta   90.00
_cell.angle_gamma   90.00
#
_symmetry.space_group_name_H-M   'P 1'
#
loop_
_entity.id
_entity.type
_entity.pdbx_description
1 polymer ?
#
loop_
_entity_poly.entity_id
_entity_poly.type
_entity_poly.pdbx_seq_one_letter_code
_entity_poly.pdbx_strand_id
1 'polypeptide(L)'
;MSINQVKLFPPLRGVYVDLPKVPDPVFAEKMVGDGFAIDPLENVLYSPIDGKIKSIHRAKHAITLESESGFDILIHIGLETVSLGGKGFDVKVKEGQLVKVGDKLTEFDMDYIAGNVVALITPVLVTDMEEKQISIEILPHGVITDLKQAIMLVTLGGEKAAAPLADTS
;
A
#
# COMPACT_ATOMS: atom_id res chain seq x y z
N MET A 1 14.56 -20.45 -14.96
CA MET A 1 13.87 -20.13 -13.78
C MET A 1 13.21 -18.77 -13.85
N SER A 2 12.00 -18.69 -13.50
CA SER A 2 11.29 -17.42 -13.55
C SER A 2 11.38 -16.72 -12.21
N ILE A 3 11.52 -15.40 -12.27
CA ILE A 3 11.40 -14.55 -11.09
C ILE A 3 9.96 -14.11 -11.00
N ASN A 4 9.37 -14.34 -9.86
CA ASN A 4 8.00 -13.94 -9.63
C ASN A 4 7.97 -12.50 -9.15
N GLN A 5 7.93 -11.58 -10.11
CA GLN A 5 8.00 -10.14 -9.84
C GLN A 5 6.70 -9.48 -10.23
N VAL A 6 6.18 -8.63 -9.33
CA VAL A 6 4.91 -7.95 -9.53
C VAL A 6 5.15 -6.44 -9.47
N LYS A 7 4.56 -5.72 -10.42
CA LYS A 7 4.57 -4.25 -10.41
C LYS A 7 3.43 -3.76 -9.54
N LEU A 8 3.74 -2.85 -8.63
CA LEU A 8 2.75 -2.19 -7.83
C LEU A 8 2.65 -0.75 -8.30
N PHE A 9 1.42 -0.27 -8.48
CA PHE A 9 1.15 1.07 -9.00
C PHE A 9 0.76 2.01 -7.88
N PRO A 10 0.94 3.33 -8.03
CA PRO A 10 0.57 4.24 -6.97
C PRO A 10 -0.94 4.20 -6.71
N PRO A 11 -1.36 4.07 -5.45
CA PRO A 11 -2.79 4.09 -5.15
C PRO A 11 -3.37 5.50 -5.04
N LEU A 12 -2.50 6.53 -5.02
CA LEU A 12 -2.91 7.92 -4.84
C LEU A 12 -2.05 8.82 -5.70
N ARG A 13 -2.63 9.93 -6.17
CA ARG A 13 -1.83 11.05 -6.70
C ARG A 13 -1.38 11.90 -5.52
N GLY A 14 -0.11 12.27 -5.51
CA GLY A 14 0.42 13.06 -4.41
C GLY A 14 1.93 13.06 -4.38
N VAL A 15 2.48 13.50 -3.27
CA VAL A 15 3.92 13.60 -3.08
C VAL A 15 4.45 12.31 -2.47
N TYR A 16 5.44 11.69 -3.12
CA TYR A 16 6.09 10.50 -2.60
C TYR A 16 6.85 10.83 -1.31
N VAL A 17 6.75 9.95 -0.32
CA VAL A 17 7.45 10.07 0.96
C VAL A 17 8.15 8.75 1.26
N ASP A 18 9.45 8.79 1.53
CA ASP A 18 10.18 7.61 1.99
C ASP A 18 9.60 7.16 3.33
N LEU A 19 9.43 5.86 3.49
CA LEU A 19 8.80 5.33 4.69
C LEU A 19 9.46 5.78 5.99
N PRO A 20 10.81 5.80 6.10
CA PRO A 20 11.45 6.27 7.34
C PRO A 20 11.14 7.73 7.70
N LYS A 21 10.64 8.52 6.74
CA LYS A 21 10.31 9.92 6.97
C LYS A 21 8.87 10.15 7.42
N VAL A 22 8.08 9.09 7.49
CA VAL A 22 6.71 9.19 8.00
C VAL A 22 6.76 9.52 9.49
N PRO A 23 6.03 10.56 9.95
CA PRO A 23 6.11 10.98 11.36
C PRO A 23 5.25 10.10 12.27
N ASP A 24 5.48 8.82 12.20
CA ASP A 24 4.84 7.80 13.04
C ASP A 24 5.79 6.62 13.13
N PRO A 25 6.37 6.33 14.32
CA PRO A 25 7.37 5.29 14.45
C PRO A 25 6.91 3.89 14.02
N VAL A 26 5.63 3.61 14.19
CA VAL A 26 5.08 2.30 13.81
C VAL A 26 5.30 2.03 12.33
N PHE A 27 5.14 3.06 11.48
CA PHE A 27 5.37 2.95 10.05
C PHE A 27 6.83 3.22 9.68
N ALA A 28 7.42 4.27 10.24
CA ALA A 28 8.77 4.70 9.90
C ALA A 28 9.82 3.62 10.23
N GLU A 29 9.59 2.85 11.28
CA GLU A 29 10.51 1.80 11.72
C GLU A 29 10.14 0.43 11.16
N LYS A 30 9.22 0.40 10.20
CA LYS A 30 8.82 -0.82 9.48
C LYS A 30 8.25 -1.91 10.38
N MET A 31 7.57 -1.50 11.45
CA MET A 31 7.01 -2.44 12.40
C MET A 31 5.80 -3.20 11.85
N VAL A 32 5.09 -2.61 10.89
CA VAL A 32 3.90 -3.21 10.26
C VAL A 32 4.26 -3.88 8.96
N GLY A 33 5.22 -3.32 8.23
CA GLY A 33 5.64 -3.81 6.93
C GLY A 33 6.59 -2.83 6.29
N ASP A 34 6.96 -3.09 5.05
CA ASP A 34 7.85 -2.21 4.30
C ASP A 34 7.18 -1.73 3.02
N GLY A 35 7.55 -0.56 2.56
CA GLY A 35 6.98 0.04 1.36
C GLY A 35 7.33 1.52 1.28
N PHE A 36 6.30 2.32 1.12
CA PHE A 36 6.46 3.77 0.94
C PHE A 36 5.22 4.48 1.48
N ALA A 37 5.20 5.80 1.37
CA ALA A 37 4.03 6.59 1.72
C ALA A 37 3.80 7.66 0.67
N ILE A 38 2.59 8.21 0.65
CA ILE A 38 2.21 9.30 -0.26
C ILE A 38 1.47 10.34 0.57
N ASP A 39 1.84 11.60 0.38
CA ASP A 39 1.07 12.73 0.93
C ASP A 39 0.06 13.13 -0.15
N PRO A 40 -1.24 12.86 0.03
CA PRO A 40 -2.21 12.97 -1.05
C PRO A 40 -2.43 14.41 -1.52
N LEU A 41 -2.58 14.56 -2.84
CA LEU A 41 -3.03 15.81 -3.46
C LEU A 41 -4.44 15.68 -4.04
N GLU A 42 -5.00 14.47 -4.03
CA GLU A 42 -6.37 14.17 -4.46
C GLU A 42 -7.01 13.25 -3.45
N ASN A 43 -8.32 13.21 -3.47
CA ASN A 43 -9.12 12.54 -2.44
C ASN A 43 -9.65 11.17 -2.84
N VAL A 44 -8.97 10.49 -3.77
CA VAL A 44 -9.41 9.17 -4.23
C VAL A 44 -8.28 8.16 -4.07
N LEU A 45 -8.61 7.02 -3.47
CA LEU A 45 -7.71 5.89 -3.34
C LEU A 45 -8.07 4.85 -4.39
N TYR A 46 -7.07 4.39 -5.15
CA TYR A 46 -7.23 3.38 -6.20
C TYR A 46 -6.46 2.11 -5.83
N SER A 47 -6.87 0.98 -6.39
CA SER A 47 -6.14 -0.26 -6.17
C SER A 47 -4.77 -0.22 -6.86
N PRO A 48 -3.70 -0.55 -6.11
CA PRO A 48 -2.34 -0.57 -6.68
C PRO A 48 -1.99 -1.89 -7.34
N ILE A 49 -2.84 -2.91 -7.20
CA ILE A 49 -2.58 -4.26 -7.71
C ILE A 49 -3.88 -4.88 -8.18
N ASP A 50 -3.75 -5.93 -9.00
CA ASP A 50 -4.85 -6.85 -9.25
C ASP A 50 -4.92 -7.82 -8.07
N GLY A 51 -6.10 -8.00 -7.50
CA GLY A 51 -6.24 -8.87 -6.35
C GLY A 51 -7.64 -8.84 -5.77
N LYS A 52 -7.70 -9.02 -4.46
CA LYS A 52 -8.95 -9.15 -3.73
C LYS A 52 -8.90 -8.29 -2.47
N ILE A 53 -10.02 -7.69 -2.12
CA ILE A 53 -10.14 -6.96 -0.85
C ILE A 53 -10.18 -8.00 0.28
N LYS A 54 -9.10 -8.06 1.05
CA LYS A 54 -8.98 -9.04 2.12
C LYS A 54 -9.70 -8.58 3.38
N SER A 55 -9.52 -7.32 3.75
CA SER A 55 -10.21 -6.75 4.90
C SER A 55 -10.33 -5.23 4.79
N ILE A 56 -11.38 -4.71 5.40
CA ILE A 56 -11.60 -3.27 5.53
C ILE A 56 -11.72 -3.00 7.03
N HIS A 57 -10.84 -2.13 7.54
CA HIS A 57 -10.89 -1.78 8.95
C HIS A 57 -12.25 -1.15 9.28
N ARG A 58 -12.76 -1.45 10.48
CA ARG A 58 -14.05 -0.93 10.94
C ARG A 58 -14.14 0.59 10.85
N ALA A 59 -13.04 1.29 11.11
CA ALA A 59 -12.97 2.74 11.02
C ALA A 59 -12.72 3.24 9.59
N LYS A 60 -12.67 2.33 8.59
CA LYS A 60 -12.67 2.63 7.15
C LYS A 60 -11.43 3.35 6.63
N HIS A 61 -10.45 3.61 7.46
CA HIS A 61 -9.23 4.31 7.06
C HIS A 61 -8.17 3.38 6.48
N ALA A 62 -8.30 2.08 6.69
CA ALA A 62 -7.29 1.09 6.28
C ALA A 62 -7.95 -0.05 5.54
N ILE A 63 -7.30 -0.46 4.43
CA ILE A 63 -7.74 -1.58 3.60
C ILE A 63 -6.54 -2.49 3.38
N THR A 64 -6.75 -3.79 3.54
CA THR A 64 -5.76 -4.80 3.18
C THR A 64 -6.23 -5.50 1.91
N LEU A 65 -5.34 -5.57 0.91
CA LEU A 65 -5.58 -6.30 -0.32
C LEU A 65 -4.68 -7.51 -0.37
N GLU A 66 -5.19 -8.60 -0.91
CA GLU A 66 -4.39 -9.77 -1.22
C GLU A 66 -4.15 -9.77 -2.72
N SER A 67 -2.87 -9.73 -3.14
CA SER A 67 -2.55 -9.72 -4.56
C SER A 67 -2.84 -11.07 -5.19
N GLU A 68 -3.06 -11.10 -6.51
CA GLU A 68 -3.19 -12.35 -7.26
C GLU A 68 -1.96 -13.25 -7.06
N SER A 69 -0.82 -12.65 -6.80
CA SER A 69 0.44 -13.37 -6.61
C SER A 69 0.65 -13.87 -5.20
N GLY A 70 -0.24 -13.53 -4.27
CA GLY A 70 -0.26 -14.14 -2.95
C GLY A 70 0.42 -13.35 -1.83
N PHE A 71 0.62 -12.06 -1.98
CA PHE A 71 1.14 -11.23 -0.88
C PHE A 71 0.11 -10.17 -0.50
N ASP A 72 0.25 -9.64 0.72
CA ASP A 72 -0.71 -8.68 1.28
C ASP A 72 -0.17 -7.26 1.24
N ILE A 73 -1.05 -6.32 0.85
CA ILE A 73 -0.77 -4.89 0.84
C ILE A 73 -1.73 -4.20 1.81
N LEU A 74 -1.18 -3.43 2.74
CA LEU A 74 -1.97 -2.57 3.62
C LEU A 74 -1.85 -1.14 3.13
N ILE A 75 -2.99 -0.47 2.97
CA ILE A 75 -3.05 0.96 2.68
C ILE A 75 -3.75 1.63 3.86
N HIS A 76 -3.05 2.57 4.51
CA HIS A 76 -3.52 3.22 5.72
C HIS A 76 -3.65 4.72 5.45
N ILE A 77 -4.88 5.19 5.20
CA ILE A 77 -5.10 6.59 4.82
C ILE A 77 -4.90 7.48 6.04
N GLY A 78 -3.84 8.29 5.99
CA GLY A 78 -3.51 9.23 7.05
C GLY A 78 -2.91 8.58 8.29
N LEU A 79 -2.53 9.42 9.24
CA LEU A 79 -1.95 8.98 10.50
C LEU A 79 -2.95 9.27 11.61
N GLU A 80 -3.15 8.29 12.51
CA GLU A 80 -4.11 8.36 13.63
C GLU A 80 -5.57 8.56 13.19
N THR A 81 -5.88 8.16 11.98
CA THR A 81 -7.22 8.31 11.41
C THR A 81 -8.24 7.34 12.00
N VAL A 82 -7.78 6.32 12.72
CA VAL A 82 -8.66 5.39 13.43
C VAL A 82 -9.59 6.14 14.39
N SER A 83 -9.13 7.24 14.96
CA SER A 83 -9.92 8.04 15.91
C SER A 83 -11.15 8.71 15.31
N LEU A 84 -11.22 8.77 13.97
CA LEU A 84 -12.37 9.39 13.29
C LEU A 84 -13.59 8.47 13.23
N GLY A 85 -13.42 7.18 13.55
CA GLY A 85 -14.53 6.23 13.57
C GLY A 85 -15.23 6.03 12.25
N GLY A 86 -14.52 6.24 11.14
CA GLY A 86 -15.08 6.09 9.80
C GLY A 86 -15.58 7.37 9.18
N LYS A 87 -15.63 8.44 9.94
CA LYS A 87 -16.11 9.72 9.42
C LYS A 87 -15.10 10.31 8.46
N GLY A 88 -15.56 10.71 7.29
CA GLY A 88 -14.70 11.25 6.25
C GLY A 88 -14.24 10.21 5.24
N PHE A 89 -14.62 8.95 5.38
CA PHE A 89 -14.26 7.87 4.46
C PHE A 89 -15.49 7.26 3.82
N ASP A 90 -15.50 7.19 2.49
CA ASP A 90 -16.55 6.55 1.71
C ASP A 90 -15.93 5.39 0.94
N VAL A 91 -16.02 4.20 1.50
CA VAL A 91 -15.43 2.99 0.91
C VAL A 91 -16.36 2.47 -0.17
N LYS A 92 -15.80 2.25 -1.36
CA LYS A 92 -16.56 1.87 -2.56
C LYS A 92 -16.54 0.37 -2.83
N VAL A 93 -15.83 -0.40 -2.03
CA VAL A 93 -15.64 -1.84 -2.24
C VAL A 93 -16.05 -2.61 -1.00
N LYS A 94 -16.13 -3.94 -1.13
CA LYS A 94 -16.50 -4.85 -0.04
C LYS A 94 -15.42 -5.91 0.14
N GLU A 95 -15.34 -6.45 1.35
CA GLU A 95 -14.46 -7.58 1.60
C GLU A 95 -14.82 -8.73 0.67
N GLY A 96 -13.79 -9.36 0.11
CA GLY A 96 -13.95 -10.45 -0.84
C GLY A 96 -14.07 -10.02 -2.28
N GLN A 97 -14.23 -8.73 -2.55
CA GLN A 97 -14.40 -8.23 -3.92
C GLN A 97 -13.08 -8.30 -4.68
N LEU A 98 -13.14 -8.75 -5.94
CA LEU A 98 -11.99 -8.73 -6.84
C LEU A 98 -11.82 -7.35 -7.41
N VAL A 99 -10.58 -6.87 -7.47
CA VAL A 99 -10.25 -5.54 -7.99
C VAL A 99 -9.08 -5.62 -8.97
N LYS A 100 -8.99 -4.63 -9.83
CA LYS A 100 -7.90 -4.45 -10.78
C LYS A 100 -7.18 -3.14 -10.48
N VAL A 101 -5.92 -3.06 -10.93
CA VAL A 101 -5.16 -1.80 -10.83
C VAL A 101 -6.02 -0.65 -11.37
N GLY A 102 -6.15 0.40 -10.57
CA GLY A 102 -6.89 1.58 -10.96
C GLY A 102 -8.36 1.58 -10.56
N ASP A 103 -8.88 0.48 -10.02
CA ASP A 103 -10.25 0.49 -9.50
C ASP A 103 -10.32 1.38 -8.27
N LYS A 104 -11.40 2.16 -8.18
CA LYS A 104 -11.59 3.08 -7.05
C LYS A 104 -11.92 2.28 -5.79
N LEU A 105 -11.17 2.51 -4.74
CA LEU A 105 -11.38 1.84 -3.46
C LEU A 105 -12.13 2.73 -2.46
N THR A 106 -11.72 3.98 -2.32
CA THR A 106 -12.25 4.88 -1.30
C THR A 106 -12.21 6.32 -1.81
N GLU A 107 -13.23 7.09 -1.47
CA GLU A 107 -13.18 8.55 -1.57
C GLU A 107 -13.14 9.09 -0.15
N PHE A 108 -12.34 10.12 0.10
CA PHE A 108 -12.21 10.64 1.45
C PHE A 108 -12.26 12.17 1.45
N ASP A 109 -12.73 12.70 2.58
CA ASP A 109 -12.87 14.14 2.77
C ASP A 109 -11.55 14.69 3.31
N MET A 110 -10.71 15.20 2.42
CA MET A 110 -9.37 15.67 2.77
C MET A 110 -9.40 16.79 3.81
N ASP A 111 -10.31 17.73 3.65
CA ASP A 111 -10.37 18.89 4.55
C ASP A 111 -10.79 18.45 5.95
N TYR A 112 -11.80 17.60 6.03
CA TYR A 112 -12.26 17.09 7.31
C TYR A 112 -11.16 16.29 8.02
N ILE A 113 -10.52 15.37 7.29
CA ILE A 113 -9.49 14.50 7.87
C ILE A 113 -8.27 15.34 8.28
N ALA A 114 -7.80 16.24 7.41
CA ALA A 114 -6.65 17.06 7.71
C ALA A 114 -6.86 17.97 8.91
N GLY A 115 -8.10 18.36 9.15
CA GLY A 115 -8.45 19.20 10.30
C GLY A 115 -8.55 18.45 11.62
N ASN A 116 -8.53 17.13 11.60
CA ASN A 116 -8.82 16.30 12.78
C ASN A 116 -7.75 15.27 13.12
N VAL A 117 -6.69 15.13 12.30
CA VAL A 117 -5.63 14.16 12.55
C VAL A 117 -4.26 14.78 12.31
N VAL A 118 -3.22 14.03 12.63
CA VAL A 118 -1.84 14.50 12.56
C VAL A 118 -1.41 14.81 11.13
N ALA A 119 -1.72 13.92 10.19
CA ALA A 119 -1.31 14.09 8.80
C ALA A 119 -2.14 13.19 7.90
N LEU A 120 -2.23 13.59 6.62
CA LEU A 120 -2.87 12.78 5.59
C LEU A 120 -1.90 11.78 4.96
N ILE A 121 -0.63 11.85 5.27
CA ILE A 121 0.37 10.92 4.73
C ILE A 121 -0.15 9.50 4.85
N THR A 122 -0.10 8.77 3.73
CA THR A 122 -0.75 7.47 3.59
C THR A 122 0.29 6.39 3.33
N PRO A 123 0.64 5.59 4.34
CA PRO A 123 1.54 4.45 4.15
C PRO A 123 0.92 3.36 3.27
N VAL A 124 1.76 2.76 2.42
CA VAL A 124 1.41 1.65 1.53
C VAL A 124 2.46 0.58 1.76
N LEU A 125 2.06 -0.54 2.36
CA LEU A 125 3.01 -1.49 2.93
C LEU A 125 2.73 -2.92 2.47
N VAL A 126 3.82 -3.67 2.19
CA VAL A 126 3.74 -5.13 2.11
C VAL A 126 3.94 -5.65 3.52
N THR A 127 2.98 -6.40 4.06
CA THR A 127 2.93 -6.74 5.47
C THR A 127 3.45 -8.14 5.79
N ASP A 128 3.54 -9.03 4.80
CA ASP A 128 3.92 -10.42 5.01
C ASP A 128 5.26 -10.76 4.37
N MET A 129 6.23 -9.83 4.48
CA MET A 129 7.50 -9.93 3.78
C MET A 129 8.34 -11.13 4.21
N GLU A 130 8.45 -11.37 5.51
CA GLU A 130 9.28 -12.48 5.99
C GLU A 130 8.66 -13.83 5.66
N GLU A 131 7.37 -13.98 5.93
CA GLU A 131 6.64 -15.19 5.66
C GLU A 131 6.74 -15.65 4.22
N LYS A 132 6.67 -14.70 3.30
CA LYS A 132 6.63 -14.97 1.87
C LYS A 132 7.98 -14.78 1.19
N GLN A 133 9.01 -14.45 1.97
CA GLN A 133 10.34 -14.17 1.45
C GLN A 133 10.31 -13.11 0.34
N ILE A 134 9.67 -12.00 0.64
CA ILE A 134 9.46 -10.91 -0.31
C ILE A 134 10.56 -9.88 -0.21
N SER A 135 11.02 -9.40 -1.34
CA SER A 135 11.86 -8.21 -1.41
C SER A 135 11.15 -7.15 -2.25
N ILE A 136 11.43 -5.89 -1.96
CA ILE A 136 10.84 -4.78 -2.70
C ILE A 136 11.92 -3.84 -3.21
N GLU A 137 11.59 -3.18 -4.32
CA GLU A 137 12.44 -2.12 -4.88
C GLU A 137 11.55 -0.94 -5.18
N ILE A 138 11.87 0.22 -4.58
CA ILE A 138 11.14 1.47 -4.85
C ILE A 138 11.73 2.09 -6.11
N LEU A 139 10.87 2.39 -7.07
CA LEU A 139 11.28 3.07 -8.30
C LEU A 139 11.33 4.58 -8.04
N PRO A 140 12.27 5.31 -8.65
CA PRO A 140 12.43 6.75 -8.36
C PRO A 140 11.15 7.52 -8.64
N HIS A 141 10.76 8.36 -7.68
CA HIS A 141 9.54 9.17 -7.78
C HIS A 141 9.71 10.49 -7.04
N GLY A 142 8.99 11.48 -7.51
CA GLY A 142 8.77 12.75 -6.83
C GLY A 142 7.28 12.94 -6.64
N VAL A 143 6.69 13.91 -7.36
CA VAL A 143 5.24 14.09 -7.38
C VAL A 143 4.62 13.04 -8.29
N ILE A 144 3.65 12.32 -7.77
CA ILE A 144 2.99 11.24 -8.50
C ILE A 144 1.73 11.80 -9.13
N THR A 145 1.69 11.83 -10.47
CA THR A 145 0.53 12.29 -11.24
C THR A 145 -0.01 11.19 -12.14
N ASP A 146 0.85 10.25 -12.55
CA ASP A 146 0.47 9.17 -13.46
C ASP A 146 0.35 7.86 -12.69
N LEU A 147 -0.88 7.40 -12.48
CA LEU A 147 -1.14 6.15 -11.76
C LEU A 147 -0.86 4.90 -12.59
N LYS A 148 -0.52 5.07 -13.87
CA LYS A 148 -0.18 3.95 -14.75
C LYS A 148 1.31 3.66 -14.80
N GLN A 149 2.10 4.40 -14.04
CA GLN A 149 3.54 4.18 -13.96
C GLN A 149 3.84 3.49 -12.63
N ALA A 150 4.45 2.30 -12.68
CA ALA A 150 4.75 1.51 -11.48
C ALA A 150 5.63 2.30 -10.53
N ILE A 151 5.39 2.15 -9.23
CA ILE A 151 6.16 2.82 -8.19
C ILE A 151 7.03 1.85 -7.39
N MET A 152 6.68 0.58 -7.37
CA MET A 152 7.41 -0.41 -6.59
C MET A 152 7.39 -1.75 -7.32
N LEU A 153 8.51 -2.47 -7.24
CA LEU A 153 8.59 -3.85 -7.71
C LEU A 153 8.61 -4.76 -6.48
N VAL A 154 7.75 -5.77 -6.51
CA VAL A 154 7.64 -6.76 -5.43
C VAL A 154 8.12 -8.09 -5.99
N THR A 155 9.17 -8.64 -5.41
CA THR A 155 9.71 -9.93 -5.84
C THR A 155 9.39 -10.99 -4.79
N LEU A 156 8.73 -12.05 -5.24
CA LEU A 156 8.27 -13.15 -4.37
C LEU A 156 9.26 -14.30 -4.36
N GLY A 157 9.45 -14.83 -3.25
CA GLY A 157 10.04 -16.07 -3.08
C GLY A 157 11.38 -16.32 -3.43
N GLY A 158 11.41 -16.42 -3.54
CA GLY A 158 12.20 -16.92 -3.73
C GLY A 158 13.36 -17.08 -4.19
N GLU A 159 13.90 -16.81 -4.50
CA GLU A 159 14.92 -16.93 -4.96
C GLU A 159 15.83 -17.22 -4.13
N LYS A 160 15.45 -17.36 -3.39
CA LYS A 160 16.06 -17.74 -2.78
C LYS A 160 16.15 -18.87 -2.65
N ALA A 161 15.61 -18.91 -2.87
CA ALA A 161 15.56 -19.57 -3.09
C ALA A 161 16.16 -20.10 -3.70
N ALA A 162 16.44 -19.85 -3.74
CA ALA A 162 16.77 -20.05 -4.43
C ALA A 162 17.68 -20.20 -4.51
N ALA A 163 17.93 -20.13 -4.00
CA ALA A 163 18.42 -20.03 -4.16
C ALA A 163 19.21 -20.54 -4.25
N PRO A 164 19.29 -20.83 -4.04
CA PRO A 164 19.75 -21.06 -4.26
C PRO A 164 20.38 -21.67 -4.51
N LEU A 165 20.43 -21.56 -4.08
CA LEU A 165 20.58 -21.76 -4.49
C LEU A 165 21.01 -22.38 -4.65
N ALA A 166 21.18 -22.37 -4.41
CA ALA A 166 21.18 -22.54 -4.75
C ALA A 166 21.45 -23.18 -4.96
N ASP A 167 21.51 -23.26 -4.48
CA ASP A 167 21.48 -23.47 -4.86
C ASP A 167 21.71 -24.06 -5.23
N THR A 168 21.96 -24.09 -4.98
CA THR A 168 21.95 -24.25 -5.52
C THR A 168 22.25 -24.73 -5.95
N SER A 169 22.56 -24.65 -5.59
CA SER A 169 22.57 -24.79 -6.11
C SER A 169 22.77 -24.91 -6.44
#